data_0908e67a5910ee6571450f5b118314f4
#
_entry.id   0908e67a5910ee6571450f5b118314f4
#
_cell.length_a   1.000
_cell.length_b   1.000
_cell.length_c   1.000
_cell.angle_alpha   90.00
_cell.angle_beta   90.00
_cell.angle_gamma   90.00
#
_symmetry.space_group_name_H-M   'P 1'
#
loop_
_entity.id
_entity.type
_entity.pdbx_description
1 polymer ?
#
loop_
_entity_poly.entity_id
_entity_poly.type
_entity_poly.pdbx_seq_one_letter_code
_entity_poly.pdbx_strand_id
1 'polypeptide(L)'
;LEQLERSMTRRLFRLSIVLVALGAAPALAVELPTRKAGLWELKMLRPGSPAPEMTMQHCTDETTDKKMTTQLSPMAKQNCSKNDTRQTANGYVIDSVCSFGGTTMTSHSEVTGDFNSAYSVKVTSHNDGAPAGAPRDTDMTLQARWLGRCAADQKPGDIVMPGGFRMNVTDMEKLKGLMPAK
;
A
#
# COMPACT_ATOMS: atom_id res chain seq x y z
N LEU A 1 64.87 30.22 -12.60
CA LEU A 1 63.48 30.59 -12.94
C LEU A 1 62.58 29.32 -13.22
N GLU A 2 63.09 28.32 -13.87
CA GLU A 2 62.41 27.08 -14.23
C GLU A 2 62.03 26.17 -13.04
N GLN A 3 62.79 26.24 -11.96
CA GLN A 3 62.56 25.44 -10.75
C GLN A 3 61.39 25.96 -9.88
N LEU A 4 61.05 27.23 -9.98
CA LEU A 4 59.96 27.86 -9.22
C LEU A 4 58.58 27.57 -9.83
N GLU A 5 58.49 27.47 -11.14
CA GLU A 5 57.21 27.15 -11.83
C GLU A 5 56.74 25.69 -11.61
N ARG A 6 57.66 24.73 -11.52
CA ARG A 6 57.35 23.32 -11.27
C ARG A 6 56.82 23.06 -9.84
N SER A 7 57.16 23.92 -8.90
CA SER A 7 56.74 23.80 -7.50
C SER A 7 55.32 24.34 -7.28
N MET A 8 54.90 25.36 -8.03
CA MET A 8 53.57 25.96 -7.91
C MET A 8 52.50 25.12 -8.57
N THR A 9 52.79 24.50 -9.71
CA THR A 9 51.82 23.63 -10.41
C THR A 9 51.52 22.34 -9.65
N ARG A 10 52.48 21.79 -8.89
CA ARG A 10 52.27 20.60 -8.04
C ARG A 10 51.45 20.87 -6.78
N ARG A 11 51.43 22.10 -6.28
CA ARG A 11 50.60 22.47 -5.10
C ARG A 11 49.15 22.81 -5.46
N LEU A 12 48.90 23.31 -6.66
CA LEU A 12 47.53 23.58 -7.15
C LEU A 12 46.75 22.33 -7.54
N PHE A 13 47.46 21.22 -7.88
CA PHE A 13 46.81 19.97 -8.26
C PHE A 13 46.41 19.06 -7.07
N ARG A 14 46.77 19.45 -5.84
CA ARG A 14 46.41 18.68 -4.62
C ARG A 14 45.19 19.22 -3.88
N LEU A 15 44.56 20.28 -4.36
CA LEU A 15 43.44 20.91 -3.66
C LEU A 15 42.07 20.68 -4.32
N SER A 16 41.93 19.78 -5.28
CA SER A 16 40.70 19.64 -6.05
C SER A 16 40.18 18.22 -6.15
N ILE A 17 40.27 17.42 -5.12
CA ILE A 17 39.45 16.17 -5.04
C ILE A 17 38.98 15.98 -3.60
N VAL A 18 38.14 16.90 -3.11
CA VAL A 18 37.14 16.54 -2.11
C VAL A 18 35.89 16.15 -2.91
N LEU A 19 35.90 14.95 -3.41
CA LEU A 19 34.69 14.31 -3.96
C LEU A 19 33.75 14.10 -2.79
N VAL A 20 32.82 15.04 -2.59
CA VAL A 20 31.69 14.86 -1.70
C VAL A 20 30.85 13.74 -2.32
N ALA A 21 31.13 12.51 -1.92
CA ALA A 21 30.23 11.39 -2.15
C ALA A 21 28.96 11.69 -1.32
N LEU A 22 28.01 12.42 -1.91
CA LEU A 22 26.62 12.42 -1.42
C LEU A 22 26.15 10.97 -1.57
N GLY A 23 26.30 10.21 -0.49
CA GLY A 23 25.71 8.90 -0.39
C GLY A 23 24.20 9.06 -0.49
N ALA A 24 23.63 8.64 -1.62
CA ALA A 24 22.20 8.43 -1.71
C ALA A 24 21.87 7.37 -0.65
N ALA A 25 21.33 7.79 0.50
CA ALA A 25 20.80 6.86 1.48
C ALA A 25 19.71 6.03 0.77
N PRO A 26 19.74 4.70 0.87
CA PRO A 26 18.66 3.88 0.32
C PRO A 26 17.36 4.36 0.95
N ALA A 27 16.40 4.77 0.13
CA ALA A 27 15.05 5.06 0.60
C ALA A 27 14.49 3.74 1.14
N LEU A 28 14.41 3.61 2.47
CA LEU A 28 13.75 2.48 3.09
C LEU A 28 12.29 2.53 2.67
N ALA A 29 11.79 1.42 2.12
CA ALA A 29 10.38 1.29 1.80
C ALA A 29 9.58 1.49 3.11
N VAL A 30 8.68 2.45 3.12
CA VAL A 30 7.80 2.69 4.27
C VAL A 30 6.70 1.64 4.25
N GLU A 31 6.61 0.84 5.31
CA GLU A 31 5.52 -0.12 5.49
C GLU A 31 4.43 0.48 6.38
N LEU A 32 3.17 0.13 6.08
CA LEU A 32 2.05 0.49 6.95
C LEU A 32 2.14 -0.29 8.27
N PRO A 33 1.76 0.32 9.41
CA PRO A 33 1.71 -0.38 10.69
C PRO A 33 0.76 -1.58 10.64
N THR A 34 1.10 -2.62 11.38
CA THR A 34 0.22 -3.76 11.61
C THR A 34 -0.95 -3.33 12.50
N ARG A 35 -2.16 -3.74 12.16
CA ARG A 35 -3.35 -3.46 12.96
C ARG A 35 -3.33 -4.24 14.27
N LYS A 36 -3.92 -3.67 15.31
CA LYS A 36 -4.16 -4.36 16.59
C LYS A 36 -4.93 -5.65 16.36
N ALA A 37 -4.49 -6.74 16.98
CA ALA A 37 -5.19 -8.02 16.91
C ALA A 37 -6.62 -7.94 17.45
N GLY A 38 -7.55 -8.64 16.80
CA GLY A 38 -8.96 -8.71 17.15
C GLY A 38 -9.90 -8.50 15.98
N LEU A 39 -11.13 -8.15 16.29
CA LEU A 39 -12.21 -7.93 15.34
C LEU A 39 -12.22 -6.47 14.88
N TRP A 40 -12.19 -6.29 13.58
CA TRP A 40 -12.32 -5.00 12.91
C TRP A 40 -13.59 -4.95 12.07
N GLU A 41 -14.31 -3.85 12.16
CA GLU A 41 -15.34 -3.48 11.22
C GLU A 41 -14.72 -2.62 10.12
N LEU A 42 -14.99 -2.96 8.88
CA LEU A 42 -14.51 -2.27 7.69
C LEU A 42 -15.72 -1.79 6.91
N LYS A 43 -15.94 -0.49 6.85
CA LYS A 43 -17.03 0.15 6.12
C LYS A 43 -16.50 0.81 4.86
N MET A 44 -16.99 0.38 3.70
CA MET A 44 -16.61 0.92 2.41
C MET A 44 -17.69 1.85 1.87
N LEU A 45 -17.32 3.10 1.67
CA LEU A 45 -18.15 4.18 1.15
C LEU A 45 -17.70 4.52 -0.28
N ARG A 46 -18.63 4.64 -1.20
CA ARG A 46 -18.39 5.04 -2.59
C ARG A 46 -19.33 6.18 -2.96
N PRO A 47 -18.96 7.43 -2.70
CA PRO A 47 -19.78 8.59 -3.05
C PRO A 47 -20.12 8.59 -4.55
N GLY A 48 -21.37 8.87 -4.88
CA GLY A 48 -21.82 8.90 -6.29
C GLY A 48 -22.04 7.53 -6.95
N SER A 49 -21.76 6.43 -6.28
CA SER A 49 -22.06 5.09 -6.77
C SER A 49 -23.48 4.68 -6.37
N PRO A 50 -24.25 4.04 -7.28
CA PRO A 50 -25.56 3.44 -6.93
C PRO A 50 -25.41 2.19 -6.06
N ALA A 51 -24.20 1.64 -5.90
CA ALA A 51 -23.94 0.49 -5.06
C ALA A 51 -24.10 0.84 -3.57
N PRO A 52 -24.77 -0.01 -2.77
CA PRO A 52 -24.93 0.24 -1.34
C PRO A 52 -23.59 0.26 -0.63
N GLU A 53 -23.54 0.94 0.51
CA GLU A 53 -22.41 0.85 1.44
C GLU A 53 -22.16 -0.60 1.83
N MET A 54 -20.90 -1.00 1.81
CA MET A 54 -20.53 -2.36 2.17
C MET A 54 -19.81 -2.35 3.52
N THR A 55 -20.36 -3.11 4.47
CA THR A 55 -19.71 -3.31 5.78
C THR A 55 -19.32 -4.77 5.91
N MET A 56 -18.07 -5.03 6.22
CA MET A 56 -17.53 -6.36 6.49
C MET A 56 -16.82 -6.39 7.85
N GLN A 57 -16.66 -7.58 8.40
CA GLN A 57 -15.89 -7.80 9.61
C GLN A 57 -14.64 -8.62 9.28
N HIS A 58 -13.52 -8.27 9.89
CA HIS A 58 -12.27 -8.98 9.74
C HIS A 58 -11.69 -9.30 11.12
N CYS A 59 -11.63 -10.58 11.45
CA CYS A 59 -10.86 -11.07 12.59
C CYS A 59 -9.40 -11.20 12.20
N THR A 60 -8.49 -10.47 12.84
CA THR A 60 -7.07 -10.49 12.48
C THR A 60 -6.17 -10.63 13.70
N ASP A 61 -4.98 -11.16 13.48
CA ASP A 61 -3.81 -11.11 14.35
C ASP A 61 -2.61 -10.58 13.57
N GLU A 62 -1.48 -10.42 14.21
CA GLU A 62 -0.25 -9.92 13.57
C GLU A 62 0.15 -10.75 12.34
N THR A 63 0.01 -12.07 12.43
CA THR A 63 0.40 -12.99 11.35
C THR A 63 -0.50 -12.85 10.14
N THR A 64 -1.82 -12.85 10.34
CA THR A 64 -2.80 -12.74 9.26
C THR A 64 -2.87 -11.35 8.68
N ASP A 65 -2.60 -10.31 9.46
CA ASP A 65 -2.50 -8.93 8.99
C ASP A 65 -1.29 -8.72 8.07
N LYS A 66 -0.13 -9.18 8.48
CA LYS A 66 1.08 -9.20 7.65
C LYS A 66 0.91 -10.01 6.37
N LYS A 67 0.23 -11.17 6.46
CA LYS A 67 -0.08 -11.99 5.27
C LYS A 67 -0.94 -11.23 4.27
N MET A 68 -1.98 -10.53 4.69
CA MET A 68 -2.76 -9.70 3.79
C MET A 68 -1.90 -8.68 3.05
N THR A 69 -1.04 -7.97 3.76
CA THR A 69 -0.13 -6.98 3.16
C THR A 69 0.86 -7.64 2.19
N THR A 70 1.46 -8.77 2.60
CA THR A 70 2.44 -9.48 1.74
C THR A 70 1.80 -10.15 0.53
N GLN A 71 0.55 -10.58 0.59
CA GLN A 71 -0.17 -11.16 -0.57
C GLN A 71 -0.49 -10.10 -1.64
N LEU A 72 -0.74 -8.87 -1.24
CA LEU A 72 -0.97 -7.76 -2.16
C LEU A 72 0.34 -7.26 -2.81
N SER A 73 1.47 -7.36 -2.10
CA SER A 73 2.79 -6.93 -2.58
C SER A 73 3.24 -7.57 -3.91
N PRO A 74 3.13 -8.91 -4.13
CA PRO A 74 3.52 -9.51 -5.40
C PRO A 74 2.65 -9.03 -6.56
N MET A 75 1.34 -8.86 -6.34
CA MET A 75 0.45 -8.32 -7.38
C MET A 75 0.83 -6.88 -7.74
N ALA A 76 1.14 -6.05 -6.74
CA ALA A 76 1.62 -4.70 -6.97
C ALA A 76 2.95 -4.72 -7.75
N LYS A 77 3.92 -5.55 -7.35
CA LYS A 77 5.21 -5.66 -8.06
C LYS A 77 5.08 -6.12 -9.51
N GLN A 78 4.11 -6.97 -9.83
CA GLN A 78 3.90 -7.50 -11.17
C GLN A 78 3.14 -6.56 -12.09
N ASN A 79 2.19 -5.81 -11.53
CA ASN A 79 1.23 -5.04 -12.31
C ASN A 79 1.40 -3.53 -12.17
N CYS A 80 2.19 -3.04 -11.21
CA CYS A 80 2.34 -1.62 -10.97
C CYS A 80 3.73 -1.14 -11.39
N SER A 81 3.77 -0.14 -12.24
CA SER A 81 5.00 0.58 -12.61
C SER A 81 5.41 1.59 -11.53
N LYS A 82 4.45 1.98 -10.68
CA LYS A 82 4.66 2.84 -9.52
C LYS A 82 3.85 2.32 -8.33
N ASN A 83 4.46 2.29 -7.15
CA ASN A 83 3.78 1.99 -5.88
C ASN A 83 4.61 2.59 -4.73
N ASP A 84 4.44 3.87 -4.50
CA ASP A 84 5.21 4.66 -3.55
C ASP A 84 4.40 4.91 -2.29
N THR A 85 4.96 4.53 -1.14
CA THR A 85 4.39 4.84 0.17
C THR A 85 5.25 5.86 0.88
N ARG A 86 4.62 6.91 1.40
CA ARG A 86 5.28 7.97 2.16
C ARG A 86 4.58 8.19 3.48
N GLN A 87 5.33 8.35 4.54
CA GLN A 87 4.80 8.79 5.83
C GLN A 87 4.60 10.31 5.81
N THR A 88 3.52 10.77 6.42
CA THR A 88 3.17 12.18 6.59
C THR A 88 3.00 12.50 8.07
N ALA A 89 2.79 13.76 8.42
CA ALA A 89 2.53 14.15 9.81
C ALA A 89 1.26 13.49 10.40
N ASN A 90 0.27 13.16 9.55
CA ASN A 90 -1.04 12.68 9.97
C ASN A 90 -1.32 11.22 9.56
N GLY A 91 -0.32 10.51 9.01
CA GLY A 91 -0.51 9.14 8.56
C GLY A 91 0.37 8.78 7.36
N TYR A 92 -0.22 8.27 6.28
CA TYR A 92 0.51 7.79 5.11
C TYR A 92 -0.18 8.24 3.82
N VAL A 93 0.62 8.42 2.78
CA VAL A 93 0.16 8.61 1.41
C VAL A 93 0.74 7.50 0.54
N ILE A 94 -0.11 6.92 -0.31
CA ILE A 94 0.27 5.86 -1.24
C ILE A 94 -0.14 6.31 -2.64
N ASP A 95 0.84 6.42 -3.55
CA ASP A 95 0.63 6.70 -4.96
C ASP A 95 0.95 5.46 -5.78
N SER A 96 0.02 5.02 -6.61
CA SER A 96 0.25 3.85 -7.47
C SER A 96 -0.22 4.05 -8.91
N VAL A 97 0.47 3.38 -9.83
CA VAL A 97 0.09 3.25 -11.24
C VAL A 97 0.18 1.78 -11.60
N CYS A 98 -0.96 1.16 -11.83
CA CYS A 98 -1.05 -0.28 -12.05
C CYS A 98 -1.80 -0.58 -13.35
N SER A 99 -1.37 -1.62 -14.07
CA SER A 99 -2.01 -2.06 -15.31
C SER A 99 -2.55 -3.48 -15.16
N PHE A 100 -3.84 -3.66 -15.49
CA PHE A 100 -4.54 -4.92 -15.44
C PHE A 100 -5.33 -5.12 -16.73
N GLY A 101 -5.06 -6.19 -17.46
CA GLY A 101 -5.82 -6.52 -18.68
C GLY A 101 -5.82 -5.43 -19.76
N GLY A 102 -4.72 -4.66 -19.89
CA GLY A 102 -4.63 -3.55 -20.85
C GLY A 102 -5.22 -2.23 -20.36
N THR A 103 -5.72 -2.18 -19.15
CA THR A 103 -6.27 -0.98 -18.51
C THR A 103 -5.28 -0.44 -17.49
N THR A 104 -5.00 0.86 -17.51
CA THR A 104 -4.12 1.52 -16.54
C THR A 104 -4.94 2.28 -15.51
N MET A 105 -4.69 2.01 -14.24
CA MET A 105 -5.31 2.68 -13.10
C MET A 105 -4.25 3.46 -12.31
N THR A 106 -4.43 4.75 -12.20
CA THR A 106 -3.66 5.62 -11.32
C THR A 106 -4.47 5.87 -10.05
N SER A 107 -3.88 5.68 -8.88
CA SER A 107 -4.56 5.95 -7.62
C SER A 107 -3.70 6.70 -6.63
N HIS A 108 -4.36 7.54 -5.85
CA HIS A 108 -3.82 8.27 -4.71
C HIS A 108 -4.62 7.89 -3.48
N SER A 109 -3.93 7.45 -2.44
CA SER A 109 -4.55 7.01 -1.18
C SER A 109 -3.99 7.78 -0.01
N GLU A 110 -4.86 8.31 0.84
CA GLU A 110 -4.53 8.95 2.10
C GLU A 110 -5.00 8.05 3.26
N VAL A 111 -4.06 7.64 4.09
CA VAL A 111 -4.32 6.81 5.28
C VAL A 111 -4.13 7.67 6.51
N THR A 112 -5.17 7.79 7.34
CA THR A 112 -5.15 8.61 8.57
C THR A 112 -5.76 7.86 9.73
N GLY A 113 -5.33 8.18 10.96
CA GLY A 113 -5.86 7.58 12.17
C GLY A 113 -4.88 6.64 12.88
N ASP A 114 -5.42 5.75 13.71
CA ASP A 114 -4.66 4.87 14.59
C ASP A 114 -5.00 3.40 14.31
N PHE A 115 -4.01 2.61 13.93
CA PHE A 115 -4.12 1.18 13.64
C PHE A 115 -4.39 0.31 14.88
N ASN A 116 -4.48 0.93 16.06
CA ASN A 116 -4.88 0.28 17.31
C ASN A 116 -6.36 0.49 17.65
N SER A 117 -7.04 1.45 17.01
CA SER A 117 -8.43 1.81 17.35
C SER A 117 -9.31 2.08 16.14
N ALA A 118 -8.97 3.08 15.32
CA ALA A 118 -9.72 3.42 14.12
C ALA A 118 -8.83 4.18 13.14
N TYR A 119 -8.97 3.83 11.85
CA TYR A 119 -8.29 4.53 10.77
C TYR A 119 -9.20 4.66 9.54
N SER A 120 -8.86 5.56 8.66
CA SER A 120 -9.55 5.78 7.39
C SER A 120 -8.55 5.74 6.24
N VAL A 121 -8.98 5.17 5.12
CA VAL A 121 -8.25 5.21 3.85
C VAL A 121 -9.15 5.87 2.82
N LYS A 122 -8.73 7.04 2.33
CA LYS A 122 -9.39 7.75 1.23
C LYS A 122 -8.64 7.47 -0.05
N VAL A 123 -9.33 6.98 -1.06
CA VAL A 123 -8.73 6.60 -2.35
C VAL A 123 -9.42 7.37 -3.46
N THR A 124 -8.64 8.09 -4.26
CA THR A 124 -9.06 8.63 -5.54
C THR A 124 -8.36 7.86 -6.65
N SER A 125 -9.09 7.42 -7.67
CA SER A 125 -8.54 6.62 -8.75
C SER A 125 -9.01 7.12 -10.10
N HIS A 126 -8.10 7.10 -11.08
CA HIS A 126 -8.39 7.33 -12.49
C HIS A 126 -8.09 6.07 -13.32
N ASN A 127 -9.03 5.69 -14.18
CA ASN A 127 -8.95 4.48 -15.00
C ASN A 127 -8.96 4.86 -16.51
N ASP A 128 -7.81 4.77 -17.17
CA ASP A 128 -7.65 5.13 -18.58
C ASP A 128 -8.35 4.18 -19.54
N GLY A 129 -8.59 2.95 -19.15
CA GLY A 129 -9.24 1.91 -19.96
C GLY A 129 -10.66 1.58 -19.54
N ALA A 130 -11.35 2.48 -18.83
CA ALA A 130 -12.72 2.22 -18.41
C ALA A 130 -13.64 1.98 -19.62
N PRO A 131 -14.51 0.94 -19.59
CA PRO A 131 -15.48 0.70 -20.64
C PRO A 131 -16.38 1.92 -20.88
N ALA A 132 -16.93 2.05 -22.09
CA ALA A 132 -17.83 3.13 -22.42
C ALA A 132 -19.04 3.13 -21.46
N GLY A 133 -19.31 4.30 -20.85
CA GLY A 133 -20.38 4.47 -19.87
C GLY A 133 -20.00 4.15 -18.41
N ALA A 134 -18.82 3.58 -18.15
CA ALA A 134 -18.30 3.46 -16.79
C ALA A 134 -17.54 4.73 -16.36
N PRO A 135 -17.62 5.15 -15.09
CA PRO A 135 -16.88 6.31 -14.60
C PRO A 135 -15.37 6.01 -14.69
N ARG A 136 -14.61 6.98 -15.18
CA ARG A 136 -13.14 6.92 -15.20
C ARG A 136 -12.56 7.31 -13.85
N ASP A 137 -13.17 8.27 -13.20
CA ASP A 137 -12.76 8.74 -11.88
C ASP A 137 -13.66 8.12 -10.81
N THR A 138 -13.05 7.60 -9.76
CA THR A 138 -13.76 6.98 -8.65
C THR A 138 -13.15 7.41 -7.33
N ASP A 139 -14.04 7.70 -6.37
CA ASP A 139 -13.69 7.98 -4.99
C ASP A 139 -14.19 6.84 -4.10
N MET A 140 -13.35 6.42 -3.17
CA MET A 140 -13.69 5.43 -2.17
C MET A 140 -13.12 5.85 -0.81
N THR A 141 -13.89 5.62 0.24
CA THR A 141 -13.38 5.74 1.60
C THR A 141 -13.60 4.41 2.33
N LEU A 142 -12.53 3.85 2.85
CA LEU A 142 -12.58 2.73 3.78
C LEU A 142 -12.44 3.30 5.20
N GLN A 143 -13.42 3.03 6.04
CA GLN A 143 -13.38 3.33 7.48
C GLN A 143 -13.20 2.01 8.22
N ALA A 144 -12.18 1.94 9.05
CA ALA A 144 -11.86 0.78 9.86
C ALA A 144 -11.99 1.11 11.34
N ARG A 145 -12.66 0.25 12.11
CA ARG A 145 -12.85 0.42 13.55
C ARG A 145 -12.63 -0.91 14.27
N TRP A 146 -11.79 -0.88 15.30
CA TRP A 146 -11.58 -2.04 16.16
C TRP A 146 -12.79 -2.23 17.09
N LEU A 147 -13.33 -3.46 17.15
CA LEU A 147 -14.53 -3.80 17.92
C LEU A 147 -14.20 -4.59 19.20
N GLY A 148 -12.96 -5.05 19.35
CA GLY A 148 -12.60 -5.89 20.49
C GLY A 148 -11.99 -7.22 20.06
N ARG A 149 -12.25 -8.27 20.84
CA ARG A 149 -11.82 -9.64 20.49
C ARG A 149 -12.65 -10.17 19.32
N CYS A 150 -12.07 -11.09 18.55
CA CYS A 150 -12.82 -11.85 17.56
C CYS A 150 -13.99 -12.60 18.22
N ALA A 151 -15.10 -12.77 17.50
CA ALA A 151 -16.22 -13.58 17.95
C ALA A 151 -15.78 -15.03 18.17
N ALA A 152 -16.49 -15.76 19.04
CA ALA A 152 -16.14 -17.13 19.42
C ALA A 152 -16.07 -18.12 18.25
N ASP A 153 -16.85 -17.83 17.19
CA ASP A 153 -16.93 -18.63 15.97
C ASP A 153 -16.00 -18.12 14.86
N GLN A 154 -15.15 -17.10 15.13
CA GLN A 154 -14.18 -16.53 14.22
C GLN A 154 -12.75 -16.86 14.64
N LYS A 155 -11.91 -17.11 13.66
CA LYS A 155 -10.46 -17.29 13.82
C LYS A 155 -9.70 -16.22 13.06
N PRO A 156 -8.44 -15.93 13.43
CA PRO A 156 -7.61 -14.99 12.70
C PRO A 156 -7.56 -15.28 11.19
N GLY A 157 -7.74 -14.22 10.40
CA GLY A 157 -7.85 -14.28 8.96
C GLY A 157 -9.30 -14.38 8.42
N ASP A 158 -10.31 -14.60 9.27
CA ASP A 158 -11.69 -14.65 8.83
C ASP A 158 -12.21 -13.27 8.44
N ILE A 159 -12.79 -13.20 7.24
CA ILE A 159 -13.53 -12.05 6.72
C ILE A 159 -14.98 -12.47 6.57
N VAL A 160 -15.87 -11.72 7.21
CA VAL A 160 -17.33 -11.93 7.10
C VAL A 160 -17.91 -10.78 6.27
N MET A 161 -18.46 -11.14 5.12
CA MET A 161 -19.08 -10.22 4.18
C MET A 161 -20.56 -9.95 4.54
N PRO A 162 -21.18 -8.90 3.99
CA PRO A 162 -22.62 -8.71 4.08
C PRO A 162 -23.36 -9.98 3.65
N GLY A 163 -24.42 -10.35 4.38
CA GLY A 163 -25.15 -11.59 4.13
C GLY A 163 -24.54 -12.84 4.79
N GLY A 164 -23.46 -12.70 5.55
CA GLY A 164 -22.86 -13.77 6.35
C GLY A 164 -21.89 -14.69 5.59
N PHE A 165 -21.61 -14.41 4.32
CA PHE A 165 -20.56 -15.14 3.59
C PHE A 165 -19.21 -14.95 4.26
N ARG A 166 -18.53 -16.07 4.54
CA ARG A 166 -17.25 -16.08 5.25
C ARG A 166 -16.13 -16.65 4.38
N MET A 167 -14.98 -16.01 4.39
CA MET A 167 -13.74 -16.48 3.78
C MET A 167 -12.58 -16.30 4.77
N ASN A 168 -11.49 -17.04 4.58
CA ASN A 168 -10.29 -16.86 5.38
C ASN A 168 -9.08 -16.53 4.47
N VAL A 169 -8.29 -15.53 4.87
CA VAL A 169 -7.13 -15.08 4.09
C VAL A 169 -6.09 -16.19 3.87
N THR A 170 -5.98 -17.13 4.79
CA THR A 170 -5.04 -18.27 4.66
C THR A 170 -5.52 -19.30 3.64
N ASP A 171 -6.82 -19.41 3.41
CA ASP A 171 -7.38 -20.34 2.42
C ASP A 171 -7.29 -19.79 1.00
N MET A 172 -7.24 -18.46 0.85
CA MET A 172 -6.98 -17.83 -0.46
C MET A 172 -5.59 -18.17 -1.02
N GLU A 173 -4.59 -18.38 -0.17
CA GLU A 173 -3.26 -18.87 -0.59
C GLU A 173 -3.32 -20.29 -1.18
N LYS A 174 -4.10 -21.17 -0.55
CA LYS A 174 -4.29 -22.54 -1.03
C LYS A 174 -4.97 -22.55 -2.41
N LEU A 175 -5.96 -21.67 -2.61
CA LEU A 175 -6.66 -21.54 -3.90
C LEU A 175 -5.73 -21.02 -5.01
N LYS A 176 -4.80 -20.11 -4.72
CA LYS A 176 -3.78 -19.66 -5.70
C LYS A 176 -2.89 -20.81 -6.16
N GLY A 177 -2.50 -21.70 -5.26
CA GLY A 177 -1.67 -22.88 -5.59
C GLY A 177 -2.41 -23.93 -6.45
N LEU A 178 -3.72 -23.87 -6.54
CA LEU A 178 -4.56 -24.78 -7.35
C LEU A 178 -4.90 -24.21 -8.73
N MET A 179 -4.67 -22.91 -8.96
CA MET A 179 -4.87 -22.32 -10.28
C MET A 179 -3.65 -22.58 -11.18
N PRO A 180 -3.83 -23.14 -12.37
CA PRO A 180 -2.72 -23.39 -13.28
C PRO A 180 -2.06 -22.05 -13.64
N ALA A 181 -0.73 -22.00 -13.53
CA ALA A 181 0.06 -20.89 -14.04
C ALA A 181 -0.20 -20.73 -15.54
N LYS A 182 -0.67 -19.55 -15.96
CA LYS A 182 -0.81 -19.18 -17.36
C LYS A 182 0.55 -18.78 -17.92
#